data_f91a36b4c834af15b2c02a34dc00707c
#
_entry.id   f91a36b4c834af15b2c02a34dc00707c
#
_cell.length_a   1.000
_cell.length_b   1.000
_cell.length_c   1.000
_cell.angle_alpha   90.00
_cell.angle_beta   90.00
_cell.angle_gamma   90.00
#
_symmetry.space_group_name_H-M   'P 1'
#
loop_
_entity.id
_entity.type
_entity.pdbx_description
1 polymer ?
#
loop_
_entity_poly.entity_id
_entity_poly.type
_entity_poly.pdbx_seq_one_letter_code
_entity_poly.pdbx_strand_id
1 'polypeptide(L)'
;HLPLSSANSINIGRLLPQSVYYFYAASRLAKPGEPIVFSIPSGNFGDMMGAVVARQMGLPVKKIIVPVNDNDAFPKFLGGGVYQKISPSRNSLSNAMNVGHPSNLARLVAVYGGQMDETGRIGRMPDLAAMRRDLFSSSISDERTRATIKEVWDKYKLLLEPHGAVAWRGFLDWEETENAERGTRSAEGSGFPAAILETANPAKFPEEIEKMMGWSPDIPPAMEITNKLPEDFDRLGADYDKFKAYLLQKHA
;
A
#
# COMPACT_ATOMS: atom_id res chain seq x y z
N HIS A 1 30.18 6.85 -18.89
CA HIS A 1 29.18 6.96 -17.83
C HIS A 1 27.81 6.57 -18.39
N LEU A 2 27.17 5.55 -17.80
CA LEU A 2 25.79 5.22 -18.12
C LEU A 2 24.84 6.12 -17.31
N PRO A 3 23.88 6.82 -17.92
CA PRO A 3 22.87 7.57 -17.20
C PRO A 3 21.90 6.59 -16.54
N LEU A 4 22.02 6.42 -15.22
CA LEU A 4 21.15 5.53 -14.45
C LEU A 4 19.98 6.33 -13.86
N SER A 5 18.80 5.74 -13.89
CA SER A 5 17.61 6.23 -13.23
C SER A 5 16.91 5.10 -12.47
N SER A 6 16.09 5.45 -11.50
CA SER A 6 15.33 4.48 -10.72
C SER A 6 13.85 4.51 -11.08
N ALA A 7 13.30 3.35 -11.45
CA ALA A 7 11.86 3.14 -11.59
C ALA A 7 11.19 2.78 -10.25
N ASN A 8 11.93 2.74 -9.15
CA ASN A 8 11.43 2.46 -7.81
C ASN A 8 10.72 3.68 -7.20
N SER A 9 9.85 3.45 -6.21
CA SER A 9 9.14 4.50 -5.46
C SER A 9 10.03 5.38 -4.57
N ILE A 10 11.34 5.09 -4.45
CA ILE A 10 12.32 6.03 -3.89
C ILE A 10 12.52 7.26 -4.76
N ASN A 11 12.25 7.16 -6.06
CA ASN A 11 12.27 8.29 -6.97
C ASN A 11 11.03 9.17 -6.76
N ILE A 12 11.23 10.43 -6.41
CA ILE A 12 10.15 11.39 -6.18
C ILE A 12 9.24 11.56 -7.40
N GLY A 13 9.78 11.43 -8.63
CA GLY A 13 9.02 11.44 -9.87
C GLY A 13 8.02 10.28 -10.02
N ARG A 14 8.18 9.21 -9.25
CA ARG A 14 7.23 8.09 -9.17
C ARG A 14 6.19 8.29 -8.06
N LEU A 15 6.53 9.04 -7.03
CA LEU A 15 5.69 9.27 -5.86
C LEU A 15 4.76 10.47 -6.05
N LEU A 16 5.31 11.61 -6.45
CA LEU A 16 4.57 12.88 -6.51
C LEU A 16 3.33 12.82 -7.43
N PRO A 17 3.37 12.22 -8.63
CA PRO A 17 2.19 12.12 -9.49
C PRO A 17 1.04 11.32 -8.88
N GLN A 18 1.32 10.43 -7.93
CA GLN A 18 0.28 9.64 -7.26
C GLN A 18 -0.64 10.50 -6.39
N SER A 19 -0.24 11.71 -6.01
CA SER A 19 -1.11 12.65 -5.30
C SER A 19 -2.39 12.98 -6.09
N VAL A 20 -2.34 12.93 -7.42
CA VAL A 20 -3.49 13.20 -8.30
C VAL A 20 -4.63 12.22 -8.07
N TYR A 21 -4.36 10.96 -7.74
CA TYR A 21 -5.39 9.94 -7.47
C TYR A 21 -6.33 10.39 -6.35
N TYR A 22 -5.77 10.98 -5.30
CA TYR A 22 -6.50 11.40 -4.10
C TYR A 22 -7.37 12.63 -4.36
N PHE A 23 -6.87 13.61 -5.12
CA PHE A 23 -7.68 14.74 -5.57
C PHE A 23 -8.82 14.29 -6.48
N TYR A 24 -8.53 13.37 -7.41
CA TYR A 24 -9.55 12.82 -8.30
C TYR A 24 -10.63 12.06 -7.52
N ALA A 25 -10.24 11.14 -6.63
CA ALA A 25 -11.18 10.37 -5.82
C ALA A 25 -12.04 11.30 -4.95
N ALA A 26 -11.43 12.27 -4.26
CA ALA A 26 -12.15 13.24 -3.45
C ALA A 26 -13.14 14.07 -4.28
N SER A 27 -12.75 14.50 -5.48
CA SER A 27 -13.65 15.26 -6.38
C SER A 27 -14.88 14.48 -6.83
N ARG A 28 -14.83 13.14 -6.75
CA ARG A 28 -15.94 12.25 -7.16
C ARG A 28 -16.79 11.78 -6.00
N LEU A 29 -16.24 11.71 -4.79
CA LEU A 29 -16.87 11.08 -3.62
C LEU A 29 -17.28 12.06 -2.52
N ALA A 30 -16.61 13.21 -2.43
CA ALA A 30 -16.82 14.18 -1.37
C ALA A 30 -17.33 15.52 -1.93
N LYS A 31 -18.04 16.28 -1.12
CA LYS A 31 -18.40 17.67 -1.43
C LYS A 31 -17.17 18.58 -1.27
N PRO A 32 -17.14 19.75 -1.91
CA PRO A 32 -16.06 20.72 -1.69
C PRO A 32 -15.84 21.02 -0.20
N GLY A 33 -14.62 20.79 0.30
CA GLY A 33 -14.27 20.99 1.70
C GLY A 33 -14.68 19.87 2.66
N GLU A 34 -15.41 18.86 2.21
CA GLU A 34 -15.78 17.70 3.03
C GLU A 34 -14.58 16.78 3.23
N PRO A 35 -14.26 16.41 4.48
CA PRO A 35 -13.16 15.48 4.75
C PRO A 35 -13.45 14.07 4.24
N ILE A 36 -12.44 13.43 3.62
CA ILE A 36 -12.51 12.08 3.08
C ILE A 36 -11.50 11.14 3.79
N VAL A 37 -11.83 9.86 3.85
CA VAL A 37 -10.97 8.79 4.35
C VAL A 37 -10.39 8.01 3.18
N PHE A 38 -9.10 7.67 3.25
CA PHE A 38 -8.44 6.79 2.28
C PHE A 38 -7.87 5.57 2.95
N SER A 39 -8.18 4.37 2.44
CA SER A 39 -7.51 3.12 2.84
C SER A 39 -6.61 2.63 1.71
N ILE A 40 -5.32 2.51 1.98
CA ILE A 40 -4.26 2.37 0.98
C ILE A 40 -3.40 1.15 1.33
N PRO A 41 -3.45 0.05 0.54
CA PRO A 41 -2.62 -1.12 0.80
C PRO A 41 -1.15 -0.74 0.66
N SER A 42 -0.35 -0.98 1.68
CA SER A 42 0.94 -0.33 1.82
C SER A 42 2.11 -1.31 1.99
N GLY A 43 3.02 -1.34 1.00
CA GLY A 43 4.32 -1.98 1.07
C GLY A 43 5.44 -0.95 1.24
N ASN A 44 5.97 -0.40 0.16
CA ASN A 44 7.02 0.64 0.17
C ASN A 44 6.52 2.06 0.47
N PHE A 45 5.25 2.24 0.74
CA PHE A 45 4.60 3.52 1.08
C PHE A 45 4.61 4.57 -0.04
N GLY A 46 4.84 4.17 -1.28
CA GLY A 46 4.86 5.11 -2.41
C GLY A 46 3.51 5.78 -2.62
N ASP A 47 2.46 4.98 -2.74
CA ASP A 47 1.09 5.43 -2.96
C ASP A 47 0.55 6.22 -1.74
N MET A 48 0.70 5.66 -0.55
CA MET A 48 0.33 6.32 0.70
C MET A 48 1.00 7.70 0.87
N MET A 49 2.28 7.84 0.48
CA MET A 49 2.95 9.14 0.48
C MET A 49 2.33 10.11 -0.53
N GLY A 50 1.74 9.62 -1.62
CA GLY A 50 0.91 10.44 -2.51
C GLY A 50 -0.28 11.06 -1.78
N ALA A 51 -0.98 10.29 -0.92
CA ALA A 51 -2.05 10.80 -0.07
C ALA A 51 -1.55 11.83 0.95
N VAL A 52 -0.40 11.57 1.57
CA VAL A 52 0.24 12.52 2.52
C VAL A 52 0.56 13.84 1.82
N VAL A 53 1.12 13.79 0.61
CA VAL A 53 1.41 14.98 -0.20
C VAL A 53 0.11 15.71 -0.57
N ALA A 54 -0.92 15.00 -1.04
CA ALA A 54 -2.22 15.61 -1.36
C ALA A 54 -2.82 16.35 -0.15
N ARG A 55 -2.73 15.75 1.04
CA ARG A 55 -3.15 16.38 2.30
C ARG A 55 -2.34 17.65 2.61
N GLN A 56 -1.00 17.61 2.43
CA GLN A 56 -0.14 18.79 2.62
C GLN A 56 -0.44 19.90 1.61
N MET A 57 -0.93 19.53 0.41
CA MET A 57 -1.40 20.48 -0.61
C MET A 57 -2.79 21.07 -0.30
N GLY A 58 -3.44 20.64 0.80
CA GLY A 58 -4.71 21.19 1.26
C GLY A 58 -5.94 20.31 0.98
N LEU A 59 -5.76 19.07 0.49
CA LEU A 59 -6.86 18.13 0.39
C LEU A 59 -7.40 17.82 1.81
N PRO A 60 -8.71 17.99 2.09
CA PRO A 60 -9.27 17.70 3.41
C PRO A 60 -9.36 16.18 3.63
N VAL A 61 -8.28 15.60 4.16
CA VAL A 61 -8.21 14.18 4.48
C VAL A 61 -8.47 13.97 5.97
N LYS A 62 -9.51 13.22 6.31
CA LYS A 62 -9.90 12.89 7.69
C LYS A 62 -8.92 11.88 8.30
N LYS A 63 -8.62 10.82 7.57
CA LYS A 63 -7.72 9.73 8.00
C LYS A 63 -7.08 9.05 6.78
N ILE A 64 -5.82 8.72 6.89
CA ILE A 64 -5.14 7.81 5.96
C ILE A 64 -4.95 6.48 6.68
N ILE A 65 -5.60 5.44 6.19
CA ILE A 65 -5.48 4.08 6.69
C ILE A 65 -4.40 3.38 5.89
N VAL A 66 -3.41 2.84 6.58
CA VAL A 66 -2.16 2.27 6.05
C VAL A 66 -2.07 0.80 6.45
N PRO A 67 -2.98 -0.07 5.97
CA PRO A 67 -2.90 -1.48 6.31
C PRO A 67 -1.71 -2.13 5.62
N VAL A 68 -1.11 -3.09 6.31
CA VAL A 68 0.01 -3.89 5.83
C VAL A 68 -0.33 -5.38 5.95
N ASN A 69 0.43 -6.23 5.27
CA ASN A 69 0.35 -7.67 5.48
C ASN A 69 1.17 -8.09 6.72
N ASP A 70 1.62 -9.35 6.79
CA ASP A 70 2.42 -9.85 7.91
C ASP A 70 3.76 -9.10 8.11
N ASN A 71 4.14 -8.22 7.17
CA ASN A 71 5.28 -7.32 7.33
C ASN A 71 4.89 -6.09 8.16
N ASP A 72 4.59 -6.30 9.41
CA ASP A 72 3.89 -5.43 10.35
C ASP A 72 4.78 -4.47 11.16
N ALA A 73 5.97 -4.14 10.65
CA ALA A 73 6.89 -3.22 11.32
C ALA A 73 6.26 -1.83 11.58
N PHE A 74 5.44 -1.34 10.63
CA PHE A 74 4.86 0.00 10.73
C PHE A 74 3.72 0.11 11.75
N PRO A 75 2.68 -0.74 11.77
CA PRO A 75 1.67 -0.67 12.83
C PRO A 75 2.26 -0.83 14.23
N LYS A 76 3.29 -1.67 14.41
CA LYS A 76 4.02 -1.79 15.67
C LYS A 76 4.74 -0.51 16.05
N PHE A 77 5.41 0.14 15.09
CA PHE A 77 6.04 1.44 15.30
C PHE A 77 5.02 2.52 15.64
N LEU A 78 3.94 2.61 14.89
CA LEU A 78 2.90 3.61 15.12
C LEU A 78 2.26 3.44 16.51
N GLY A 79 1.99 2.21 16.93
CA GLY A 79 1.43 1.89 18.26
C GLY A 79 2.42 2.04 19.41
N GLY A 80 3.62 1.47 19.28
CA GLY A 80 4.59 1.33 20.36
C GLY A 80 5.75 2.35 20.36
N GLY A 81 5.96 3.08 19.26
CA GLY A 81 7.06 4.05 19.13
C GLY A 81 8.44 3.42 18.89
N VAL A 82 8.53 2.10 18.79
CA VAL A 82 9.80 1.41 18.52
C VAL A 82 9.73 0.81 17.11
N TYR A 83 10.64 1.26 16.24
CA TYR A 83 10.74 0.71 14.89
C TYR A 83 11.77 -0.42 14.84
N GLN A 84 11.34 -1.54 14.30
CA GLN A 84 12.21 -2.69 14.02
C GLN A 84 11.89 -3.23 12.64
N LYS A 85 12.85 -3.14 11.71
CA LYS A 85 12.69 -3.72 10.37
C LYS A 85 12.56 -5.24 10.44
N ILE A 86 11.79 -5.81 9.51
CA ILE A 86 11.64 -7.25 9.33
C ILE A 86 12.62 -7.69 8.23
N SER A 87 13.54 -8.58 8.56
CA SER A 87 14.52 -9.11 7.61
C SER A 87 14.80 -10.60 7.91
N PRO A 88 14.61 -11.48 6.93
CA PRO A 88 14.03 -11.24 5.61
C PRO A 88 12.55 -10.83 5.71
N SER A 89 12.02 -10.17 4.65
CA SER A 89 10.57 -9.90 4.56
C SER A 89 9.78 -11.20 4.50
N ARG A 90 8.58 -11.19 5.10
CA ARG A 90 7.68 -12.35 5.12
C ARG A 90 6.91 -12.41 3.81
N ASN A 91 6.69 -13.63 3.31
CA ASN A 91 5.85 -13.86 2.14
C ASN A 91 4.38 -13.89 2.55
N SER A 92 3.55 -13.17 1.81
CA SER A 92 2.10 -13.11 1.95
C SER A 92 1.43 -13.07 0.58
N LEU A 93 0.12 -13.32 0.52
CA LEU A 93 -0.69 -13.27 -0.71
C LEU A 93 -0.58 -11.93 -1.43
N SER A 94 -0.62 -10.84 -0.70
CA SER A 94 -0.41 -9.48 -1.21
C SER A 94 1.08 -9.24 -1.47
N ASN A 95 1.63 -9.94 -2.45
CA ASN A 95 3.07 -10.09 -2.69
C ASN A 95 3.82 -8.76 -2.91
N ALA A 96 3.21 -7.77 -3.56
CA ALA A 96 3.81 -6.44 -3.73
C ALA A 96 3.97 -5.67 -2.41
N MET A 97 3.32 -6.14 -1.33
CA MET A 97 3.46 -5.62 0.03
C MET A 97 4.46 -6.43 0.89
N ASN A 98 5.18 -7.40 0.33
CA ASN A 98 6.21 -8.18 1.03
C ASN A 98 7.46 -7.33 1.27
N VAL A 99 7.31 -6.32 2.10
CA VAL A 99 8.32 -5.28 2.37
C VAL A 99 8.54 -5.15 3.87
N GLY A 100 9.64 -5.72 4.34
CA GLY A 100 9.99 -5.68 5.78
C GLY A 100 10.59 -4.34 6.24
N HIS A 101 10.98 -3.47 5.29
CA HIS A 101 11.47 -2.12 5.55
C HIS A 101 11.03 -1.17 4.42
N PRO A 102 9.93 -0.42 4.60
CA PRO A 102 9.42 0.48 3.57
C PRO A 102 10.40 1.59 3.21
N SER A 103 10.79 1.70 1.95
CA SER A 103 11.77 2.70 1.48
C SER A 103 11.31 4.15 1.67
N ASN A 104 10.00 4.40 1.74
CA ASN A 104 9.44 5.73 1.97
C ASN A 104 9.09 6.03 3.45
N LEU A 105 9.36 5.10 4.37
CA LEU A 105 9.11 5.34 5.80
C LEU A 105 9.94 6.50 6.35
N ALA A 106 11.18 6.65 5.92
CA ALA A 106 12.03 7.78 6.31
C ALA A 106 11.42 9.12 5.89
N ARG A 107 10.77 9.18 4.70
CA ARG A 107 10.04 10.39 4.26
C ARG A 107 8.83 10.67 5.14
N LEU A 108 8.06 9.64 5.48
CA LEU A 108 6.92 9.78 6.39
C LEU A 108 7.39 10.29 7.76
N VAL A 109 8.44 9.71 8.32
CA VAL A 109 9.06 10.16 9.58
C VAL A 109 9.47 11.63 9.50
N ALA A 110 10.06 12.06 8.37
CA ALA A 110 10.47 13.45 8.17
C ALA A 110 9.28 14.42 8.09
N VAL A 111 8.15 14.02 7.47
CA VAL A 111 6.91 14.84 7.43
C VAL A 111 6.42 15.18 8.83
N TYR A 112 6.61 14.27 9.80
CA TYR A 112 6.25 14.47 11.20
C TYR A 112 7.44 14.95 12.08
N GLY A 113 8.42 15.60 11.47
CA GLY A 113 9.52 16.25 12.17
C GLY A 113 10.61 15.33 12.69
N GLY A 114 10.55 14.03 12.40
CA GLY A 114 11.56 13.05 12.78
C GLY A 114 12.73 12.95 11.80
N GLN A 115 13.61 11.99 12.05
CA GLN A 115 14.74 11.64 11.19
C GLN A 115 15.00 10.14 11.28
N MET A 116 15.06 9.47 10.14
CA MET A 116 15.37 8.05 10.00
C MET A 116 16.38 7.87 8.87
N ASP A 117 17.37 7.02 9.07
CA ASP A 117 18.33 6.66 8.03
C ASP A 117 17.85 5.46 7.18
N GLU A 118 18.62 5.10 6.17
CA GLU A 118 18.33 4.00 5.23
C GLU A 118 18.37 2.61 5.89
N THR A 119 18.94 2.50 7.07
CA THR A 119 18.96 1.24 7.84
C THR A 119 17.72 1.06 8.72
N GLY A 120 16.92 2.12 8.86
CA GLY A 120 15.75 2.17 9.74
C GLY A 120 16.06 2.67 11.14
N ARG A 121 17.28 3.18 11.41
CA ARG A 121 17.63 3.79 12.69
C ARG A 121 17.02 5.19 12.79
N ILE A 122 16.29 5.41 13.88
CA ILE A 122 15.67 6.70 14.16
C ILE A 122 16.69 7.57 14.94
N GLY A 123 17.15 8.63 14.30
CA GLY A 123 18.02 9.63 14.93
C GLY A 123 17.24 10.69 15.71
N ARG A 124 16.01 11.00 15.25
CA ARG A 124 15.07 11.88 15.96
C ARG A 124 13.65 11.32 15.78
N MET A 125 12.95 11.17 16.91
CA MET A 125 11.58 10.68 16.89
C MET A 125 10.64 11.66 16.17
N PRO A 126 9.71 11.18 15.33
CA PRO A 126 8.64 12.00 14.81
C PRO A 126 7.61 12.33 15.90
N ASP A 127 6.76 13.31 15.63
CA ASP A 127 5.55 13.53 16.43
C ASP A 127 4.57 12.36 16.23
N LEU A 128 4.70 11.34 17.08
CA LEU A 128 3.84 10.15 17.04
C LEU A 128 2.38 10.46 17.37
N ALA A 129 2.11 11.50 18.17
CA ALA A 129 0.74 11.89 18.45
C ALA A 129 0.07 12.47 17.21
N ALA A 130 0.76 13.32 16.44
CA ALA A 130 0.29 13.80 15.16
C ALA A 130 0.15 12.66 14.14
N MET A 131 1.13 11.74 14.07
CA MET A 131 1.03 10.56 13.19
C MET A 131 -0.23 9.74 13.49
N ARG A 132 -0.51 9.41 14.75
CA ARG A 132 -1.69 8.64 15.16
C ARG A 132 -3.01 9.38 14.92
N ARG A 133 -3.01 10.70 15.07
CA ARG A 133 -4.17 11.52 14.71
C ARG A 133 -4.50 11.43 13.21
N ASP A 134 -3.48 11.43 12.37
CA ASP A 134 -3.62 11.51 10.92
C ASP A 134 -3.68 10.13 10.24
N LEU A 135 -3.01 9.14 10.82
CA LEU A 135 -2.83 7.80 10.28
C LEU A 135 -3.43 6.73 11.20
N PHE A 136 -3.92 5.67 10.59
CA PHE A 136 -4.24 4.40 11.25
C PHE A 136 -3.53 3.28 10.51
N SER A 137 -3.12 2.22 11.21
CA SER A 137 -2.48 1.06 10.57
C SER A 137 -2.82 -0.21 11.32
N SER A 138 -3.13 -1.27 10.58
CA SER A 138 -3.34 -2.62 11.09
C SER A 138 -2.59 -3.64 10.23
N SER A 139 -2.32 -4.80 10.80
CA SER A 139 -1.73 -5.96 10.10
C SER A 139 -2.82 -6.94 9.72
N ILE A 140 -2.87 -7.30 8.44
CA ILE A 140 -3.87 -8.21 7.87
C ILE A 140 -3.17 -9.49 7.42
N SER A 141 -3.47 -10.60 8.11
CA SER A 141 -2.94 -11.91 7.75
C SER A 141 -3.53 -12.44 6.44
N ASP A 142 -2.88 -13.42 5.83
CA ASP A 142 -3.38 -14.11 4.65
C ASP A 142 -4.76 -14.75 4.88
N GLU A 143 -5.02 -15.26 6.09
CA GLU A 143 -6.33 -15.82 6.45
C GLU A 143 -7.42 -14.73 6.42
N ARG A 144 -7.16 -13.59 7.04
CA ARG A 144 -8.09 -12.44 7.02
C ARG A 144 -8.27 -11.89 5.60
N THR A 145 -7.20 -11.86 4.80
CA THR A 145 -7.25 -11.46 3.39
C THR A 145 -8.19 -12.36 2.60
N ARG A 146 -8.06 -13.69 2.72
CA ARG A 146 -8.95 -14.65 2.06
C ARG A 146 -10.40 -14.51 2.52
N ALA A 147 -10.62 -14.39 3.82
CA ALA A 147 -11.96 -14.21 4.38
C ALA A 147 -12.62 -12.93 3.84
N THR A 148 -11.86 -11.83 3.75
CA THR A 148 -12.36 -10.55 3.22
C THR A 148 -12.73 -10.65 1.73
N ILE A 149 -11.92 -11.31 0.89
CA ILE A 149 -12.26 -11.52 -0.53
C ILE A 149 -13.61 -12.24 -0.67
N LYS A 150 -13.80 -13.31 0.10
CA LYS A 150 -15.06 -14.08 0.08
C LYS A 150 -16.24 -13.25 0.56
N GLU A 151 -16.10 -12.60 1.69
CA GLU A 151 -17.16 -11.77 2.30
C GLU A 151 -17.62 -10.66 1.35
N VAL A 152 -16.68 -9.94 0.74
CA VAL A 152 -16.97 -8.85 -0.20
C VAL A 152 -17.63 -9.38 -1.46
N TRP A 153 -17.16 -10.52 -1.99
CA TRP A 153 -17.82 -11.18 -3.12
C TRP A 153 -19.24 -11.61 -2.78
N ASP A 154 -19.45 -12.25 -1.63
CA ASP A 154 -20.76 -12.75 -1.25
C ASP A 154 -21.79 -11.63 -1.07
N LYS A 155 -21.35 -10.52 -0.47
CA LYS A 155 -22.21 -9.39 -0.15
C LYS A 155 -22.41 -8.42 -1.30
N TYR A 156 -21.35 -8.10 -2.03
CA TYR A 156 -21.35 -7.01 -3.02
C TYR A 156 -21.13 -7.48 -4.46
N LYS A 157 -20.81 -8.75 -4.68
CA LYS A 157 -20.39 -9.30 -5.99
C LYS A 157 -19.19 -8.56 -6.58
N LEU A 158 -18.37 -7.99 -5.72
CA LEU A 158 -17.10 -7.34 -6.07
C LEU A 158 -15.95 -8.29 -5.75
N LEU A 159 -15.23 -8.71 -6.77
CA LEU A 159 -14.04 -9.54 -6.60
C LEU A 159 -12.84 -8.64 -6.31
N LEU A 160 -12.34 -8.69 -5.08
CA LEU A 160 -11.10 -8.01 -4.69
C LEU A 160 -9.88 -8.88 -5.02
N GLU A 161 -8.77 -8.23 -5.35
CA GLU A 161 -7.47 -8.88 -5.33
C GLU A 161 -6.82 -8.76 -3.93
N PRO A 162 -5.75 -9.52 -3.62
CA PRO A 162 -5.21 -9.59 -2.26
C PRO A 162 -4.82 -8.23 -1.64
N HIS A 163 -4.32 -7.27 -2.43
CA HIS A 163 -3.95 -5.94 -1.90
C HIS A 163 -5.20 -5.11 -1.58
N GLY A 164 -6.18 -5.11 -2.48
CA GLY A 164 -7.48 -4.47 -2.24
C GLY A 164 -8.21 -5.06 -1.04
N ALA A 165 -8.12 -6.37 -0.83
CA ALA A 165 -8.67 -7.03 0.35
C ALA A 165 -7.98 -6.59 1.65
N VAL A 166 -6.66 -6.40 1.64
CA VAL A 166 -5.92 -5.83 2.77
C VAL A 166 -6.39 -4.39 3.04
N ALA A 167 -6.58 -3.58 1.98
CA ALA A 167 -7.10 -2.22 2.12
C ALA A 167 -8.52 -2.21 2.69
N TRP A 168 -9.39 -3.09 2.19
CA TRP A 168 -10.77 -3.22 2.67
C TRP A 168 -10.82 -3.59 4.15
N ARG A 169 -10.08 -4.64 4.55
CA ARG A 169 -10.07 -5.07 5.94
C ARG A 169 -9.48 -4.02 6.87
N GLY A 170 -8.42 -3.34 6.43
CA GLY A 170 -7.83 -2.23 7.19
C GLY A 170 -8.80 -1.07 7.42
N PHE A 171 -9.66 -0.79 6.43
CA PHE A 171 -10.75 0.19 6.58
C PHE A 171 -11.75 -0.25 7.66
N LEU A 172 -12.19 -1.51 7.62
CA LEU A 172 -13.12 -2.05 8.62
C LEU A 172 -12.51 -2.05 10.03
N ASP A 173 -11.22 -2.38 10.18
CA ASP A 173 -10.51 -2.33 11.47
C ASP A 173 -10.49 -0.90 12.04
N TRP A 174 -10.31 0.09 11.18
CA TRP A 174 -10.39 1.49 11.59
C TRP A 174 -11.81 1.90 11.99
N GLU A 175 -12.83 1.54 11.23
CA GLU A 175 -14.23 1.83 11.59
C GLU A 175 -14.61 1.20 12.92
N GLU A 176 -14.22 -0.05 13.17
CA GLU A 176 -14.44 -0.73 14.44
C GLU A 176 -13.79 0.04 15.62
N THR A 177 -12.57 0.55 15.41
CA THR A 177 -11.83 1.34 16.43
C THR A 177 -12.52 2.69 16.68
N GLU A 178 -12.84 3.45 15.63
CA GLU A 178 -13.51 4.75 15.73
C GLU A 178 -14.89 4.64 16.40
N ASN A 179 -15.66 3.60 16.05
CA ASN A 179 -16.98 3.36 16.65
C ASN A 179 -16.88 3.00 18.14
N ALA A 180 -15.88 2.21 18.52
CA ALA A 180 -15.63 1.87 19.92
C ALA A 180 -15.27 3.13 20.74
N GLU A 181 -14.42 4.01 20.18
CA GLU A 181 -14.04 5.26 20.84
C GLU A 181 -15.21 6.24 20.98
N ARG A 182 -16.14 6.26 20.01
CA ARG A 182 -17.34 7.10 20.05
C ARG A 182 -18.47 6.53 20.89
N GLY A 183 -18.38 5.27 21.31
CA GLY A 183 -19.46 4.58 22.02
C GLY A 183 -20.68 4.30 21.14
N THR A 184 -20.54 4.33 19.81
CA THR A 184 -21.60 4.05 18.82
C THR A 184 -21.50 2.61 18.32
N ARG A 185 -22.65 1.99 18.03
CA ARG A 185 -22.69 0.67 17.39
C ARG A 185 -22.52 0.81 15.87
N SER A 186 -21.79 -0.11 15.26
CA SER A 186 -21.25 -0.11 13.89
C SER A 186 -22.28 -0.04 12.72
N ALA A 187 -23.55 0.25 12.95
CA ALA A 187 -24.56 0.24 11.90
C ALA A 187 -24.59 1.50 11.00
N GLU A 188 -23.94 2.58 11.41
CA GLU A 188 -24.04 3.88 10.74
C GLU A 188 -22.80 4.30 9.90
N GLY A 189 -21.78 3.43 9.82
CA GLY A 189 -20.53 3.75 9.13
C GLY A 189 -19.72 4.88 9.81
N SER A 190 -18.57 5.24 9.23
CA SER A 190 -17.70 6.31 9.77
C SER A 190 -18.29 7.73 9.67
N GLY A 191 -19.36 7.89 8.92
CA GLY A 191 -19.98 9.21 8.64
C GLY A 191 -19.17 10.09 7.68
N PHE A 192 -18.10 9.56 7.09
CA PHE A 192 -17.27 10.25 6.09
C PHE A 192 -17.28 9.48 4.77
N PRO A 193 -17.23 10.17 3.61
CA PRO A 193 -16.91 9.50 2.36
C PRO A 193 -15.56 8.81 2.48
N ALA A 194 -15.46 7.62 1.91
CA ALA A 194 -14.23 6.82 1.95
C ALA A 194 -13.88 6.26 0.57
N ALA A 195 -12.60 6.20 0.26
CA ALA A 195 -12.06 5.49 -0.88
C ALA A 195 -11.10 4.39 -0.40
N ILE A 196 -11.39 3.15 -0.80
CA ILE A 196 -10.53 1.99 -0.57
C ILE A 196 -9.84 1.68 -1.88
N LEU A 197 -8.51 1.66 -1.87
CA LEU A 197 -7.74 1.52 -3.10
C LEU A 197 -7.55 0.05 -3.47
N GLU A 198 -7.95 -0.26 -4.70
CA GLU A 198 -7.62 -1.50 -5.41
C GLU A 198 -6.43 -1.21 -6.33
N THR A 199 -5.30 -1.91 -6.16
CA THR A 199 -4.04 -1.55 -6.83
C THR A 199 -3.59 -2.54 -7.90
N ALA A 200 -4.30 -3.65 -8.07
CA ALA A 200 -4.08 -4.63 -9.11
C ALA A 200 -5.42 -5.19 -9.63
N ASN A 201 -5.35 -6.01 -10.67
CA ASN A 201 -6.51 -6.72 -11.18
C ASN A 201 -6.52 -8.15 -10.61
N PRO A 202 -7.68 -8.73 -10.20
CA PRO A 202 -7.77 -10.11 -9.71
C PRO A 202 -7.17 -11.16 -10.66
N ALA A 203 -7.20 -10.93 -11.97
CA ALA A 203 -6.59 -11.79 -12.96
C ALA A 203 -5.05 -11.94 -12.84
N LYS A 204 -4.40 -11.13 -12.02
CA LYS A 204 -2.98 -11.32 -11.67
C LYS A 204 -2.76 -12.40 -10.60
N PHE A 205 -3.83 -12.88 -9.99
CA PHE A 205 -3.80 -13.87 -8.90
C PHE A 205 -4.73 -15.06 -9.21
N PRO A 206 -4.68 -15.64 -10.43
CA PRO A 206 -5.67 -16.63 -10.85
C PRO A 206 -5.65 -17.87 -9.95
N GLU A 207 -4.48 -18.38 -9.58
CA GLU A 207 -4.34 -19.58 -8.76
C GLU A 207 -4.96 -19.40 -7.36
N GLU A 208 -4.74 -18.24 -6.74
CA GLU A 208 -5.30 -17.95 -5.41
C GLU A 208 -6.80 -17.72 -5.48
N ILE A 209 -7.30 -17.03 -6.50
CA ILE A 209 -8.74 -16.81 -6.70
C ILE A 209 -9.43 -18.15 -6.99
N GLU A 210 -8.90 -18.97 -7.88
CA GLU A 210 -9.46 -20.28 -8.21
C GLU A 210 -9.51 -21.20 -6.98
N LYS A 211 -8.45 -21.23 -6.19
CA LYS A 211 -8.40 -22.00 -4.94
C LYS A 211 -9.45 -21.55 -3.92
N MET A 212 -9.75 -20.24 -3.85
CA MET A 212 -10.71 -19.69 -2.90
C MET A 212 -12.15 -19.77 -3.39
N MET A 213 -12.39 -19.51 -4.67
CA MET A 213 -13.70 -19.28 -5.26
C MET A 213 -14.20 -20.47 -6.08
N GLY A 214 -13.30 -21.38 -6.51
CA GLY A 214 -13.61 -22.50 -7.39
C GLY A 214 -13.74 -22.14 -8.87
N TRP A 215 -13.38 -20.91 -9.24
CA TRP A 215 -13.40 -20.41 -10.63
C TRP A 215 -12.30 -19.36 -10.82
N SER A 216 -11.82 -19.24 -12.08
CA SER A 216 -10.78 -18.27 -12.44
C SER A 216 -11.38 -16.91 -12.77
N PRO A 217 -10.71 -15.79 -12.40
CA PRO A 217 -11.19 -14.46 -12.74
C PRO A 217 -11.10 -14.19 -14.25
N ASP A 218 -11.97 -13.33 -14.76
CA ASP A 218 -11.91 -12.89 -16.16
C ASP A 218 -10.58 -12.18 -16.47
N ILE A 219 -9.97 -12.58 -17.57
CA ILE A 219 -8.70 -11.98 -18.01
C ILE A 219 -9.01 -10.74 -18.86
N PRO A 220 -8.52 -9.54 -18.46
CA PRO A 220 -8.69 -8.35 -19.27
C PRO A 220 -8.06 -8.49 -20.67
N PRO A 221 -8.66 -7.93 -21.73
CA PRO A 221 -8.13 -8.06 -23.10
C PRO A 221 -6.66 -7.64 -23.25
N ALA A 222 -6.23 -6.62 -22.53
CA ALA A 222 -4.83 -6.18 -22.51
C ALA A 222 -3.88 -7.26 -21.95
N MET A 223 -4.30 -8.01 -20.93
CA MET A 223 -3.52 -9.13 -20.40
C MET A 223 -3.52 -10.34 -21.33
N GLU A 224 -4.62 -10.61 -22.03
CA GLU A 224 -4.64 -11.68 -23.04
C GLU A 224 -3.62 -11.44 -24.16
N ILE A 225 -3.46 -10.19 -24.58
CA ILE A 225 -2.48 -9.81 -25.59
C ILE A 225 -1.06 -10.03 -25.04
N THR A 226 -0.77 -9.51 -23.86
CA THR A 226 0.57 -9.61 -23.26
C THR A 226 0.97 -11.04 -22.92
N ASN A 227 0.02 -11.88 -22.48
CA ASN A 227 0.27 -13.30 -22.17
C ASN A 227 0.66 -14.15 -23.39
N LYS A 228 0.38 -13.65 -24.60
CA LYS A 228 0.75 -14.31 -25.87
C LYS A 228 2.12 -13.86 -26.39
N LEU A 229 2.71 -12.82 -25.81
CA LEU A 229 4.02 -12.33 -26.20
C LEU A 229 5.12 -13.23 -25.62
N PRO A 230 6.22 -13.45 -26.35
CA PRO A 230 7.38 -14.13 -25.79
C PRO A 230 7.98 -13.30 -24.66
N GLU A 231 8.50 -13.99 -23.65
CA GLU A 231 9.29 -13.33 -22.62
C GLU A 231 10.63 -12.90 -23.19
N ASP A 232 11.00 -11.64 -22.98
CA ASP A 232 12.30 -11.07 -23.40
C ASP A 232 13.02 -10.48 -22.16
N PHE A 233 13.93 -11.28 -21.60
CA PHE A 233 14.76 -10.88 -20.48
C PHE A 233 16.08 -11.66 -20.45
N ASP A 234 17.10 -11.03 -19.87
CA ASP A 234 18.40 -11.68 -19.62
C ASP A 234 18.48 -12.17 -18.17
N ARG A 235 18.99 -13.39 -17.98
CA ARG A 235 19.23 -13.97 -16.66
C ARG A 235 20.65 -13.68 -16.20
N LEU A 236 20.77 -13.03 -15.05
CA LEU A 236 22.05 -12.72 -14.42
C LEU A 236 22.08 -13.28 -12.99
N GLY A 237 23.26 -13.75 -12.58
CA GLY A 237 23.49 -14.11 -11.17
C GLY A 237 23.55 -12.86 -10.29
N ALA A 238 23.34 -13.04 -8.97
CA ALA A 238 23.41 -11.98 -7.97
C ALA A 238 24.89 -11.61 -7.66
N ASP A 239 25.60 -11.12 -8.68
CA ASP A 239 27.00 -10.71 -8.62
C ASP A 239 27.15 -9.31 -9.24
N TYR A 240 27.66 -8.37 -8.45
CA TYR A 240 27.76 -6.96 -8.87
C TYR A 240 28.71 -6.76 -10.06
N ASP A 241 29.87 -7.42 -10.10
CA ASP A 241 30.85 -7.20 -11.15
C ASP A 241 30.38 -7.78 -12.49
N LYS A 242 29.69 -8.92 -12.46
CA LYS A 242 29.03 -9.49 -13.65
C LYS A 242 27.90 -8.61 -14.15
N PHE A 243 27.07 -8.08 -13.24
CA PHE A 243 26.02 -7.14 -13.62
C PHE A 243 26.59 -5.85 -14.24
N LYS A 244 27.64 -5.28 -13.64
CA LYS A 244 28.32 -4.11 -14.17
C LYS A 244 28.93 -4.37 -15.55
N ALA A 245 29.62 -5.49 -15.72
CA ALA A 245 30.21 -5.90 -17.01
C ALA A 245 29.12 -6.06 -18.09
N TYR A 246 28.01 -6.69 -17.76
CA TYR A 246 26.86 -6.85 -18.65
C TYR A 246 26.29 -5.48 -19.10
N LEU A 247 26.07 -4.56 -18.17
CA LEU A 247 25.57 -3.21 -18.49
C LEU A 247 26.54 -2.46 -19.42
N LEU A 248 27.83 -2.50 -19.15
CA LEU A 248 28.84 -1.88 -19.99
C LEU A 248 28.90 -2.50 -21.39
N GLN A 249 28.74 -3.79 -21.51
CA GLN A 249 28.74 -4.48 -22.81
C GLN A 249 27.48 -4.17 -23.64
N LYS A 250 26.32 -4.06 -23.00
CA LYS A 250 25.02 -3.91 -23.70
C LYS A 250 24.67 -2.44 -23.99
N HIS A 251 25.20 -1.47 -23.23
CA HIS A 251 24.76 -0.07 -23.24
C HIS A 251 25.90 0.96 -23.30
N ALA A 252 27.16 0.55 -23.42
CA ALA A 252 28.30 1.47 -23.52
C ALA A 252 28.70 1.82 -24.97
#